data_2c78cbe13e5a035ba5c6e701b8db08d0
#
_entry.id   2c78cbe13e5a035ba5c6e701b8db08d0
#
_cell.length_a   1.000
_cell.length_b   1.000
_cell.length_c   1.000
_cell.angle_alpha   90.00
_cell.angle_beta   90.00
_cell.angle_gamma   90.00
#
_symmetry.space_group_name_H-M   'P 1'
#
loop_
_entity.id
_entity.type
_entity.pdbx_description
1 polymer ?
#
loop_
_entity_poly.entity_id
_entity_poly.type
_entity_poly.pdbx_seq_one_letter_code
_entity_poly.pdbx_strand_id
1 'polypeptide(L)'
;MSDHSNRPGRRRIYLMRHGSVTYFTPEGKPLPPDTVPLNEHGIAQARAAGELFAEHGVSFDRVITSGLARTEQTARQVLAAIGHAGPVEQRPGLQEIRGGRLASIAEKDLLQSFTAVTDGVVHEDVQFLGGETVGQMLDRVLPEIDALRDDAGWNTLLLVLHGAVNRAILSYLLTGRRQLLGAFEQSPACINVVDVGTTRVDVVLRMVNLSPLDWLQPGDRRTTMETLFEQYAKFRRTHGVQANV
;
A
#
# COMPACT_ATOMS: atom_id res chain seq x y z
N MET A 1 -11.15 23.27 -37.37
CA MET A 1 -10.82 22.09 -36.54
C MET A 1 -9.96 22.63 -35.40
N SER A 2 -10.58 22.88 -34.25
CA SER A 2 -9.86 23.37 -33.08
C SER A 2 -9.00 22.23 -32.51
N ASP A 3 -7.70 22.49 -32.49
CA ASP A 3 -6.68 21.61 -31.91
C ASP A 3 -6.98 21.43 -30.40
N HIS A 4 -7.60 20.31 -30.04
CA HIS A 4 -7.85 19.92 -28.65
C HIS A 4 -6.65 19.24 -27.98
N SER A 5 -5.47 19.27 -28.63
CA SER A 5 -4.26 18.57 -28.16
C SER A 5 -3.49 19.29 -27.05
N ASN A 6 -3.88 20.49 -26.64
CA ASN A 6 -3.11 21.31 -25.68
C ASN A 6 -3.76 21.45 -24.30
N ARG A 7 -4.31 20.38 -23.72
CA ARG A 7 -4.36 20.33 -22.27
C ARG A 7 -2.95 19.99 -21.79
N PRO A 8 -2.34 20.79 -20.87
CA PRO A 8 -1.04 20.44 -20.30
C PRO A 8 -1.13 19.00 -19.79
N GLY A 9 -0.22 18.15 -20.30
CA GLY A 9 -0.32 16.71 -20.16
C GLY A 9 -0.38 16.31 -18.69
N ARG A 10 -1.40 15.53 -18.30
CA ARG A 10 -1.41 14.88 -16.98
C ARG A 10 -0.22 13.93 -16.89
N ARG A 11 0.41 13.93 -15.75
CA ARG A 11 1.43 12.97 -15.35
C ARG A 11 0.76 11.75 -14.72
N ARG A 12 1.38 10.58 -14.82
CA ARG A 12 0.79 9.33 -14.37
C ARG A 12 1.54 8.73 -13.19
N ILE A 13 0.79 8.37 -12.16
CA ILE A 13 1.27 7.63 -11.00
C ILE A 13 0.75 6.20 -11.09
N TYR A 14 1.65 5.23 -11.09
CA TYR A 14 1.38 3.84 -10.81
C TYR A 14 1.68 3.60 -9.33
N LEU A 15 0.63 3.43 -8.54
CA LEU A 15 0.71 3.23 -7.09
C LEU A 15 0.47 1.76 -6.78
N MET A 16 1.53 1.07 -6.38
CA MET A 16 1.50 -0.36 -6.07
C MET A 16 1.58 -0.62 -4.57
N ARG A 17 0.91 -1.66 -4.10
CA ARG A 17 1.23 -2.30 -2.82
C ARG A 17 2.34 -3.33 -3.04
N HIS A 18 3.20 -3.54 -2.03
CA HIS A 18 4.17 -4.64 -2.04
C HIS A 18 3.47 -6.01 -2.19
N GLY A 19 4.16 -7.01 -2.72
CA GLY A 19 3.68 -8.38 -2.83
C GLY A 19 3.45 -9.05 -1.47
N SER A 20 2.88 -10.25 -1.48
CA SER A 20 2.59 -11.02 -0.28
C SER A 20 3.84 -11.26 0.58
N VAL A 21 3.65 -11.20 1.90
CA VAL A 21 4.63 -11.49 2.94
C VAL A 21 4.04 -12.43 3.98
N THR A 22 4.89 -13.04 4.80
CA THR A 22 4.45 -13.88 5.93
C THR A 22 4.76 -13.16 7.23
N TYR A 23 3.72 -12.70 7.94
CA TYR A 23 3.87 -11.97 9.20
C TYR A 23 3.91 -12.85 10.45
N PHE A 24 3.72 -14.16 10.29
CA PHE A 24 3.70 -15.11 11.40
C PHE A 24 4.57 -16.33 11.07
N THR A 25 5.23 -16.91 12.10
CA THR A 25 5.89 -18.19 11.93
C THR A 25 4.86 -19.31 11.68
N PRO A 26 5.28 -20.53 11.30
CA PRO A 26 4.36 -21.67 11.16
C PRO A 26 3.56 -21.96 12.45
N GLU A 27 4.15 -21.65 13.63
CA GLU A 27 3.50 -21.78 14.94
C GLU A 27 2.55 -20.62 15.25
N GLY A 28 2.52 -19.57 14.39
CA GLY A 28 1.67 -18.39 14.53
C GLY A 28 2.27 -17.24 15.34
N LYS A 29 3.55 -17.31 15.71
CA LYS A 29 4.24 -16.21 16.42
C LYS A 29 4.44 -15.02 15.49
N PRO A 30 4.09 -13.78 15.91
CA PRO A 30 4.33 -12.59 15.11
C PRO A 30 5.81 -12.36 14.81
N LEU A 31 6.11 -11.98 13.56
CA LEU A 31 7.43 -11.53 13.11
C LEU A 31 7.50 -10.00 13.14
N PRO A 32 8.68 -9.39 13.33
CA PRO A 32 8.85 -7.95 13.24
C PRO A 32 8.43 -7.43 11.84
N PRO A 33 7.38 -6.59 11.72
CA PRO A 33 6.78 -6.27 10.42
C PRO A 33 7.74 -5.51 9.48
N ASP A 34 8.72 -4.79 10.02
CA ASP A 34 9.63 -3.97 9.22
C ASP A 34 10.69 -4.79 8.48
N THR A 35 10.97 -6.01 8.94
CA THR A 35 12.03 -6.86 8.40
C THR A 35 11.55 -7.99 7.49
N VAL A 36 10.22 -8.23 7.42
CA VAL A 36 9.69 -9.34 6.63
C VAL A 36 9.92 -9.13 5.13
N PRO A 37 10.52 -10.11 4.43
CA PRO A 37 10.67 -10.09 2.98
C PRO A 37 9.39 -10.57 2.28
N LEU A 38 9.36 -10.47 0.96
CA LEU A 38 8.36 -11.17 0.16
C LEU A 38 8.47 -12.69 0.39
N ASN A 39 7.32 -13.34 0.45
CA ASN A 39 7.27 -14.80 0.31
C ASN A 39 7.25 -15.20 -1.19
N GLU A 40 7.28 -16.49 -1.49
CA GLU A 40 7.31 -16.99 -2.87
C GLU A 40 6.12 -16.48 -3.70
N HIS A 41 4.93 -16.45 -3.10
CA HIS A 41 3.73 -15.92 -3.76
C HIS A 41 3.87 -14.43 -4.05
N GLY A 42 4.40 -13.64 -3.11
CA GLY A 42 4.67 -12.21 -3.31
C GLY A 42 5.69 -11.93 -4.42
N ILE A 43 6.69 -12.78 -4.58
CA ILE A 43 7.64 -12.70 -5.70
C ILE A 43 6.91 -12.97 -7.03
N ALA A 44 6.07 -14.00 -7.10
CA ALA A 44 5.27 -14.31 -8.29
C ALA A 44 4.30 -13.17 -8.64
N GLN A 45 3.62 -12.59 -7.65
CA GLN A 45 2.73 -11.43 -7.83
C GLN A 45 3.47 -10.22 -8.39
N ALA A 46 4.65 -9.88 -7.83
CA ALA A 46 5.45 -8.75 -8.27
C ALA A 46 5.98 -8.95 -9.71
N ARG A 47 6.37 -10.19 -10.05
CA ARG A 47 6.79 -10.55 -11.41
C ARG A 47 5.64 -10.40 -12.39
N ALA A 48 4.45 -10.93 -12.10
CA ALA A 48 3.27 -10.81 -12.94
C ALA A 48 2.88 -9.34 -13.20
N ALA A 49 3.02 -8.47 -12.20
CA ALA A 49 2.82 -7.03 -12.37
C ALA A 49 3.86 -6.41 -13.31
N GLY A 50 5.12 -6.81 -13.19
CA GLY A 50 6.20 -6.36 -14.09
C GLY A 50 5.99 -6.85 -15.53
N GLU A 51 5.58 -8.09 -15.72
CA GLU A 51 5.24 -8.66 -17.04
C GLU A 51 4.08 -7.92 -17.70
N LEU A 52 3.04 -7.56 -16.92
CA LEU A 52 1.94 -6.73 -17.41
C LEU A 52 2.41 -5.34 -17.85
N PHE A 53 3.30 -4.70 -17.12
CA PHE A 53 3.89 -3.42 -17.52
C PHE A 53 4.74 -3.58 -18.80
N ALA A 54 5.53 -4.63 -18.91
CA ALA A 54 6.33 -4.92 -20.11
C ALA A 54 5.47 -5.14 -21.35
N GLU A 55 4.39 -5.93 -21.23
CA GLU A 55 3.44 -6.21 -22.31
C GLU A 55 2.81 -4.93 -22.86
N HIS A 56 2.55 -3.95 -21.99
CA HIS A 56 1.93 -2.68 -22.37
C HIS A 56 2.94 -1.55 -22.62
N GLY A 57 4.25 -1.85 -22.69
CA GLY A 57 5.29 -0.87 -22.97
C GLY A 57 5.40 0.25 -21.93
N VAL A 58 5.03 -0.02 -20.67
CA VAL A 58 5.11 0.96 -19.59
C VAL A 58 6.55 1.14 -19.17
N SER A 59 6.99 2.40 -19.09
CA SER A 59 8.30 2.80 -18.55
C SER A 59 8.12 3.86 -17.47
N PHE A 60 9.10 3.99 -16.59
CA PHE A 60 9.05 4.92 -15.46
C PHE A 60 10.24 5.90 -15.53
N ASP A 61 9.96 7.18 -15.38
CA ASP A 61 10.98 8.22 -15.24
C ASP A 61 11.55 8.24 -13.84
N ARG A 62 10.71 7.84 -12.86
CA ARG A 62 11.05 7.84 -11.45
C ARG A 62 10.43 6.65 -10.74
N VAL A 63 11.19 6.05 -9.84
CA VAL A 63 10.75 4.90 -9.03
C VAL A 63 11.04 5.18 -7.56
N ILE A 64 10.03 5.02 -6.71
CA ILE A 64 10.13 5.30 -5.27
C ILE A 64 9.57 4.13 -4.48
N THR A 65 10.28 3.75 -3.42
CA THR A 65 9.85 2.79 -2.41
C THR A 65 9.81 3.44 -1.03
N SER A 66 9.24 2.74 -0.05
CA SER A 66 9.31 3.17 1.35
C SER A 66 10.65 2.86 2.04
N GLY A 67 11.55 2.12 1.37
CA GLY A 67 12.79 1.60 1.93
C GLY A 67 12.65 0.31 2.73
N LEU A 68 11.44 -0.20 2.98
CA LEU A 68 11.27 -1.51 3.62
C LEU A 68 11.54 -2.65 2.63
N ALA A 69 12.17 -3.74 3.12
CA ALA A 69 12.63 -4.85 2.28
C ALA A 69 11.58 -5.36 1.30
N ARG A 70 10.32 -5.51 1.73
CA ARG A 70 9.21 -5.98 0.88
C ARG A 70 8.87 -5.04 -0.27
N THR A 71 8.99 -3.71 -0.08
CA THR A 71 8.73 -2.73 -1.15
C THR A 71 9.88 -2.72 -2.15
N GLU A 72 11.12 -2.81 -1.68
CA GLU A 72 12.29 -2.89 -2.53
C GLU A 72 12.35 -4.18 -3.36
N GLN A 73 12.01 -5.31 -2.74
CA GLN A 73 11.95 -6.60 -3.44
C GLN A 73 10.84 -6.59 -4.51
N THR A 74 9.67 -6.00 -4.20
CA THR A 74 8.59 -5.83 -5.20
C THR A 74 9.06 -4.97 -6.36
N ALA A 75 9.62 -3.79 -6.08
CA ALA A 75 10.15 -2.90 -7.11
C ALA A 75 11.21 -3.60 -7.97
N ARG A 76 12.13 -4.35 -7.36
CA ARG A 76 13.18 -5.09 -8.08
C ARG A 76 12.60 -6.11 -9.07
N GLN A 77 11.56 -6.87 -8.68
CA GLN A 77 10.92 -7.84 -9.58
C GLN A 77 10.22 -7.13 -10.74
N VAL A 78 9.48 -6.05 -10.47
CA VAL A 78 8.80 -5.25 -11.49
C VAL A 78 9.81 -4.65 -12.48
N LEU A 79 10.86 -4.01 -11.98
CA LEU A 79 11.87 -3.32 -12.80
C LEU A 79 12.69 -4.29 -13.64
N ALA A 80 12.98 -5.48 -13.11
CA ALA A 80 13.68 -6.53 -13.87
C ALA A 80 12.86 -6.98 -15.09
N ALA A 81 11.55 -7.11 -14.97
CA ALA A 81 10.68 -7.54 -16.06
C ALA A 81 10.60 -6.51 -17.20
N ILE A 82 10.69 -5.21 -16.90
CA ILE A 82 10.65 -4.13 -17.89
C ILE A 82 12.06 -3.67 -18.35
N GLY A 83 13.13 -4.29 -17.85
CA GLY A 83 14.50 -3.90 -18.20
C GLY A 83 14.92 -2.51 -17.71
N HIS A 84 14.31 -2.00 -16.64
CA HIS A 84 14.62 -0.69 -16.09
C HIS A 84 15.93 -0.71 -15.29
N ALA A 85 16.88 0.14 -15.65
CA ALA A 85 18.19 0.26 -14.99
C ALA A 85 18.36 1.56 -14.18
N GLY A 86 17.31 2.37 -14.04
CA GLY A 86 17.36 3.63 -13.31
C GLY A 86 17.42 3.45 -11.78
N PRO A 87 17.71 4.52 -11.05
CA PRO A 87 17.77 4.48 -9.59
C PRO A 87 16.39 4.26 -8.96
N VAL A 88 16.39 3.63 -7.78
CA VAL A 88 15.21 3.51 -6.92
C VAL A 88 15.42 4.41 -5.71
N GLU A 89 14.57 5.41 -5.56
CA GLU A 89 14.58 6.35 -4.44
C GLU A 89 13.86 5.74 -3.24
N GLN A 90 14.40 5.94 -2.04
CA GLN A 90 13.75 5.55 -0.79
C GLN A 90 13.14 6.76 -0.09
N ARG A 91 11.88 6.67 0.31
CA ARG A 91 11.19 7.68 1.12
C ARG A 91 10.60 7.07 2.38
N PRO A 92 11.32 7.13 3.52
CA PRO A 92 10.84 6.57 4.80
C PRO A 92 9.53 7.21 5.31
N GLY A 93 9.20 8.44 4.90
CA GLY A 93 7.91 9.08 5.15
C GLY A 93 6.71 8.28 4.59
N LEU A 94 6.95 7.41 3.59
CA LEU A 94 5.95 6.55 2.95
C LEU A 94 5.92 5.11 3.50
N GLN A 95 6.55 4.81 4.65
CA GLN A 95 6.44 3.51 5.31
C GLN A 95 5.02 3.25 5.80
N GLU A 96 4.66 1.95 5.99
CA GLU A 96 3.34 1.54 6.46
C GLU A 96 3.00 2.16 7.82
N ILE A 97 1.71 2.28 8.11
CA ILE A 97 1.22 2.67 9.43
C ILE A 97 1.78 1.71 10.49
N ARG A 98 2.33 2.26 11.56
CA ARG A 98 3.07 1.50 12.56
C ARG A 98 2.12 0.91 13.60
N GLY A 99 2.12 -0.42 13.73
CA GLY A 99 1.41 -1.09 14.83
C GLY A 99 2.14 -0.96 16.16
N GLY A 100 1.38 -1.08 17.24
CA GLY A 100 1.91 -1.26 18.60
C GLY A 100 2.22 -2.73 18.93
N ARG A 101 2.26 -3.02 20.22
CA ARG A 101 2.45 -4.40 20.71
C ARG A 101 1.12 -5.17 20.68
N LEU A 102 0.99 -6.15 19.80
CA LEU A 102 -0.21 -7.00 19.71
C LEU A 102 -0.58 -7.66 21.03
N ALA A 103 0.40 -8.03 21.86
CA ALA A 103 0.18 -8.66 23.16
C ALA A 103 -0.48 -7.73 24.19
N SER A 104 -0.41 -6.40 24.02
CA SER A 104 -1.04 -5.44 24.93
C SER A 104 -2.51 -5.16 24.59
N ILE A 105 -3.03 -5.70 23.47
CA ILE A 105 -4.43 -5.50 23.07
C ILE A 105 -5.30 -6.51 23.81
N ALA A 106 -6.34 -6.02 24.49
CA ALA A 106 -7.29 -6.90 25.17
C ALA A 106 -8.03 -7.79 24.16
N GLU A 107 -8.39 -9.01 24.57
CA GLU A 107 -9.04 -10.00 23.68
C GLU A 107 -10.32 -9.46 23.03
N LYS A 108 -11.14 -8.75 23.82
CA LYS A 108 -12.41 -8.16 23.37
C LYS A 108 -12.23 -7.09 22.30
N ASP A 109 -11.08 -6.43 22.27
CA ASP A 109 -10.80 -5.28 21.38
C ASP A 109 -9.96 -5.71 20.16
N LEU A 110 -9.54 -6.98 20.11
CA LEU A 110 -8.57 -7.46 19.13
C LEU A 110 -9.09 -7.35 17.70
N LEU A 111 -10.30 -7.84 17.40
CA LEU A 111 -10.89 -7.75 16.06
C LEU A 111 -11.00 -6.29 15.61
N GLN A 112 -11.54 -5.42 16.44
CA GLN A 112 -11.67 -4.00 16.13
C GLN A 112 -10.31 -3.34 15.86
N SER A 113 -9.28 -3.67 16.65
CA SER A 113 -7.93 -3.12 16.45
C SER A 113 -7.31 -3.51 15.09
N PHE A 114 -7.67 -4.69 14.54
CA PHE A 114 -7.23 -5.10 13.20
C PHE A 114 -8.05 -4.45 12.08
N THR A 115 -9.36 -4.25 12.28
CA THR A 115 -10.27 -3.83 11.20
C THR A 115 -10.58 -2.33 11.20
N ALA A 116 -10.32 -1.61 12.29
CA ALA A 116 -10.70 -0.20 12.43
C ALA A 116 -10.19 0.73 11.31
N VAL A 117 -9.06 0.40 10.68
CA VAL A 117 -8.50 1.18 9.56
C VAL A 117 -9.04 0.77 8.19
N THR A 118 -10.01 -0.16 8.14
CA THR A 118 -10.61 -0.65 6.89
C THR A 118 -12.08 -0.27 6.72
N ASP A 119 -12.68 0.41 7.71
CA ASP A 119 -14.10 0.72 7.74
C ASP A 119 -14.40 2.15 7.27
N GLY A 120 -15.10 2.28 6.13
CA GLY A 120 -15.68 3.56 5.66
C GLY A 120 -14.71 4.74 5.67
N VAL A 121 -15.09 5.84 6.32
CA VAL A 121 -14.23 7.00 6.59
C VAL A 121 -13.62 6.84 7.97
N VAL A 122 -12.32 6.65 8.04
CA VAL A 122 -11.61 6.38 9.30
C VAL A 122 -11.22 7.70 9.97
N HIS A 123 -11.54 7.83 11.27
CA HIS A 123 -11.20 9.00 12.05
C HIS A 123 -9.69 9.09 12.33
N GLU A 124 -9.14 10.30 12.42
CA GLU A 124 -7.69 10.51 12.56
C GLU A 124 -7.10 10.03 13.90
N ASP A 125 -7.90 9.93 14.95
CA ASP A 125 -7.49 9.43 16.27
C ASP A 125 -7.49 7.90 16.38
N VAL A 126 -8.00 7.19 15.37
CA VAL A 126 -7.95 5.71 15.32
C VAL A 126 -6.51 5.24 15.29
N GLN A 127 -6.15 4.41 16.27
CA GLN A 127 -4.84 3.78 16.35
C GLN A 127 -4.80 2.45 15.59
N PHE A 128 -3.76 2.25 14.82
CA PHE A 128 -3.52 0.96 14.19
C PHE A 128 -2.83 0.01 15.18
N LEU A 129 -3.53 -1.05 15.58
CA LEU A 129 -3.03 -2.08 16.50
C LEU A 129 -2.41 -1.50 17.80
N GLY A 130 -2.98 -0.40 18.31
CA GLY A 130 -2.46 0.31 19.49
C GLY A 130 -1.14 1.07 19.28
N GLY A 131 -0.79 1.36 18.04
CA GLY A 131 0.40 2.11 17.65
C GLY A 131 0.11 3.50 17.08
N GLU A 132 0.63 3.78 15.89
CA GLU A 132 0.46 5.05 15.18
C GLU A 132 -1.02 5.35 14.93
N THR A 133 -1.44 6.59 15.09
CA THR A 133 -2.78 7.01 14.68
C THR A 133 -2.84 7.27 13.17
N VAL A 134 -4.05 7.21 12.60
CA VAL A 134 -4.28 7.61 11.21
C VAL A 134 -3.79 9.04 10.97
N GLY A 135 -4.04 9.96 11.90
CA GLY A 135 -3.57 11.35 11.80
C GLY A 135 -2.05 11.46 11.71
N GLN A 136 -1.31 10.73 12.56
CA GLN A 136 0.15 10.69 12.52
C GLN A 136 0.68 10.13 11.20
N MET A 137 0.04 9.09 10.66
CA MET A 137 0.37 8.58 9.32
C MET A 137 0.13 9.64 8.25
N LEU A 138 -1.01 10.32 8.27
CA LEU A 138 -1.33 11.39 7.30
C LEU A 138 -0.33 12.57 7.40
N ASP A 139 0.15 12.92 8.60
CA ASP A 139 1.15 13.98 8.81
C ASP A 139 2.46 13.74 8.05
N ARG A 140 2.88 12.49 7.92
CA ARG A 140 4.12 12.16 7.20
C ARG A 140 3.91 11.80 5.73
N VAL A 141 2.74 11.22 5.37
CA VAL A 141 2.47 10.75 4.00
C VAL A 141 2.05 11.89 3.07
N LEU A 142 1.14 12.78 3.52
CA LEU A 142 0.58 13.80 2.62
C LEU A 142 1.61 14.83 2.14
N PRO A 143 2.54 15.33 2.98
CA PRO A 143 3.60 16.21 2.51
C PRO A 143 4.51 15.58 1.44
N GLU A 144 4.79 14.27 1.53
CA GLU A 144 5.56 13.56 0.51
C GLU A 144 4.85 13.54 -0.85
N ILE A 145 3.53 13.33 -0.84
CA ILE A 145 2.72 13.36 -2.07
C ILE A 145 2.61 14.75 -2.64
N ASP A 146 2.47 15.77 -1.80
CA ASP A 146 2.47 17.16 -2.23
C ASP A 146 3.81 17.54 -2.87
N ALA A 147 4.92 17.20 -2.25
CA ALA A 147 6.25 17.43 -2.81
C ALA A 147 6.44 16.74 -4.16
N LEU A 148 5.94 15.50 -4.33
CA LEU A 148 5.97 14.79 -5.61
C LEU A 148 5.10 15.46 -6.67
N ARG A 149 3.95 16.00 -6.30
CA ARG A 149 3.06 16.71 -7.22
C ARG A 149 3.64 18.05 -7.67
N ASP A 150 4.38 18.73 -6.80
CA ASP A 150 5.00 20.01 -7.10
C ASP A 150 6.32 19.87 -7.89
N ASP A 151 6.95 18.69 -7.86
CA ASP A 151 8.14 18.38 -8.64
C ASP A 151 7.77 18.09 -10.09
N ALA A 152 8.27 18.91 -11.03
CA ALA A 152 8.05 18.73 -12.47
C ALA A 152 9.01 17.73 -13.13
N GLY A 153 9.93 17.11 -12.37
CA GLY A 153 11.02 16.26 -12.88
C GLY A 153 10.61 14.85 -13.30
N TRP A 154 9.32 14.54 -13.39
CA TRP A 154 8.83 13.23 -13.82
C TRP A 154 7.52 13.36 -14.62
N ASN A 155 7.25 12.40 -15.47
CA ASN A 155 6.00 12.25 -16.21
C ASN A 155 5.28 10.94 -15.84
N THR A 156 6.05 9.87 -15.61
CA THR A 156 5.54 8.54 -15.23
C THR A 156 6.26 8.08 -13.97
N LEU A 157 5.53 7.99 -12.86
CA LEU A 157 6.06 7.65 -11.52
C LEU A 157 5.55 6.29 -11.08
N LEU A 158 6.47 5.42 -10.63
CA LEU A 158 6.14 4.19 -9.89
C LEU A 158 6.36 4.42 -8.40
N LEU A 159 5.31 4.21 -7.61
CA LEU A 159 5.36 4.13 -6.14
C LEU A 159 5.08 2.70 -5.72
N VAL A 160 6.00 2.06 -5.01
CA VAL A 160 5.79 0.72 -4.43
C VAL A 160 5.74 0.85 -2.92
N LEU A 161 4.54 0.78 -2.35
CA LEU A 161 4.27 1.14 -0.97
C LEU A 161 3.43 0.08 -0.24
N HIS A 162 2.44 0.50 0.56
CA HIS A 162 1.74 -0.32 1.55
C HIS A 162 0.23 -0.11 1.51
N GLY A 163 -0.51 -0.98 2.19
CA GLY A 163 -1.98 -0.98 2.15
C GLY A 163 -2.62 0.29 2.69
N ALA A 164 -2.31 0.69 3.92
CA ALA A 164 -2.91 1.87 4.53
C ALA A 164 -2.40 3.18 3.88
N VAL A 165 -1.12 3.23 3.54
CA VAL A 165 -0.51 4.38 2.85
C VAL A 165 -1.12 4.59 1.47
N ASN A 166 -1.34 3.53 0.69
CA ASN A 166 -2.01 3.65 -0.61
C ASN A 166 -3.43 4.17 -0.47
N ARG A 167 -4.20 3.67 0.53
CA ARG A 167 -5.55 4.18 0.82
C ARG A 167 -5.51 5.67 1.19
N ALA A 168 -4.56 6.11 2.01
CA ALA A 168 -4.38 7.51 2.37
C ALA A 168 -4.09 8.38 1.14
N ILE A 169 -3.17 7.95 0.29
CA ILE A 169 -2.81 8.65 -0.96
C ILE A 169 -4.02 8.74 -1.90
N LEU A 170 -4.71 7.62 -2.15
CA LEU A 170 -5.90 7.60 -3.00
C LEU A 170 -7.01 8.50 -2.45
N SER A 171 -7.26 8.43 -1.13
CA SER A 171 -8.26 9.26 -0.47
C SER A 171 -7.97 10.75 -0.64
N TYR A 172 -6.71 11.14 -0.40
CA TYR A 172 -6.26 12.52 -0.53
C TYR A 172 -6.35 13.02 -1.98
N LEU A 173 -5.82 12.25 -2.94
CA LEU A 173 -5.85 12.63 -4.35
C LEU A 173 -7.28 12.80 -4.87
N LEU A 174 -8.20 11.89 -4.50
CA LEU A 174 -9.59 11.91 -4.98
C LEU A 174 -10.43 13.01 -4.35
N THR A 175 -10.22 13.30 -3.09
CA THR A 175 -11.13 14.21 -2.33
C THR A 175 -10.54 15.59 -2.10
N GLY A 176 -9.21 15.74 -2.24
CA GLY A 176 -8.49 16.95 -1.84
C GLY A 176 -8.50 17.21 -0.32
N ARG A 177 -8.95 16.23 0.48
CA ARG A 177 -9.11 16.35 1.93
C ARG A 177 -8.15 15.44 2.67
N ARG A 178 -7.74 15.90 3.85
CA ARG A 178 -7.00 15.09 4.80
C ARG A 178 -7.96 14.09 5.46
N GLN A 179 -8.01 12.87 4.91
CA GLN A 179 -8.86 11.77 5.41
C GLN A 179 -8.36 10.43 4.91
N LEU A 180 -8.79 9.36 5.57
CA LEU A 180 -8.55 7.98 5.15
C LEU A 180 -9.89 7.31 4.82
N LEU A 181 -10.05 6.87 3.58
CA LEU A 181 -11.13 5.98 3.15
C LEU A 181 -10.64 4.53 3.29
N GLY A 182 -11.10 3.85 4.33
CA GLY A 182 -10.65 2.49 4.66
C GLY A 182 -11.17 1.42 3.71
N ALA A 183 -12.32 1.67 3.08
CA ALA A 183 -13.04 0.67 2.26
C ALA A 183 -12.37 0.32 0.92
N PHE A 184 -11.31 1.00 0.50
CA PHE A 184 -10.55 0.60 -0.67
C PHE A 184 -9.72 -0.64 -0.37
N GLU A 185 -10.04 -1.78 -0.97
CA GLU A 185 -9.13 -2.93 -0.88
C GLU A 185 -7.82 -2.63 -1.61
N GLN A 186 -6.74 -3.10 -1.04
CA GLN A 186 -5.40 -3.05 -1.60
C GLN A 186 -4.80 -4.44 -1.50
N SER A 187 -5.02 -5.27 -2.51
CA SER A 187 -4.46 -6.63 -2.58
C SER A 187 -2.93 -6.59 -2.70
N PRO A 188 -2.19 -7.60 -2.23
CA PRO A 188 -0.75 -7.67 -2.45
C PRO A 188 -0.38 -7.55 -3.93
N ALA A 189 0.65 -6.73 -4.23
CA ALA A 189 1.11 -6.35 -5.57
C ALA A 189 0.04 -5.71 -6.47
N CYS A 190 -1.07 -5.23 -5.93
CA CYS A 190 -2.06 -4.50 -6.73
C CYS A 190 -1.49 -3.21 -7.32
N ILE A 191 -2.04 -2.84 -8.46
CA ILE A 191 -1.72 -1.62 -9.20
C ILE A 191 -2.93 -0.70 -9.13
N ASN A 192 -2.71 0.55 -8.73
CA ASN A 192 -3.64 1.64 -8.88
C ASN A 192 -3.04 2.64 -9.88
N VAL A 193 -3.86 3.21 -10.76
CA VAL A 193 -3.40 4.16 -11.78
C VAL A 193 -4.13 5.48 -11.61
N VAL A 194 -3.36 6.55 -11.39
CA VAL A 194 -3.89 7.89 -11.17
C VAL A 194 -3.18 8.86 -12.10
N ASP A 195 -3.94 9.63 -12.88
CA ASP A 195 -3.44 10.75 -13.64
C ASP A 195 -3.63 12.04 -12.84
N VAL A 196 -2.57 12.83 -12.71
CA VAL A 196 -2.56 14.11 -11.99
C VAL A 196 -2.17 15.26 -12.91
N GLY A 197 -2.97 16.30 -12.95
CA GLY A 197 -2.70 17.51 -13.73
C GLY A 197 -1.95 18.57 -12.92
N THR A 198 -1.92 19.78 -13.47
CA THR A 198 -1.19 20.93 -12.89
C THR A 198 -1.90 21.53 -11.67
N THR A 199 -3.21 21.34 -11.55
CA THR A 199 -3.98 21.81 -10.38
C THR A 199 -4.26 20.68 -9.41
N ARG A 200 -4.46 21.00 -8.13
CA ARG A 200 -4.74 20.01 -7.07
C ARG A 200 -6.04 19.23 -7.30
N VAL A 201 -7.00 19.82 -8.01
CA VAL A 201 -8.29 19.19 -8.32
C VAL A 201 -8.29 18.40 -9.64
N ASP A 202 -7.26 18.54 -10.47
CA ASP A 202 -7.15 17.80 -11.72
C ASP A 202 -6.55 16.41 -11.46
N VAL A 203 -7.41 15.49 -11.04
CA VAL A 203 -7.07 14.11 -10.74
C VAL A 203 -8.05 13.18 -11.44
N VAL A 204 -7.54 12.16 -12.12
CA VAL A 204 -8.34 11.12 -12.75
C VAL A 204 -7.88 9.75 -12.27
N LEU A 205 -8.72 9.07 -11.52
CA LEU A 205 -8.49 7.69 -11.13
C LEU A 205 -8.83 6.77 -12.30
N ARG A 206 -7.84 6.08 -12.85
CA ARG A 206 -7.99 5.18 -14.00
C ARG A 206 -8.27 3.75 -13.58
N MET A 207 -7.67 3.33 -12.48
CA MET A 207 -7.70 1.94 -12.03
C MET A 207 -7.48 1.87 -10.53
N VAL A 208 -8.17 0.94 -9.86
CA VAL A 208 -7.99 0.66 -8.44
C VAL A 208 -7.85 -0.84 -8.25
N ASN A 209 -6.87 -1.25 -7.43
CA ASN A 209 -6.70 -2.61 -6.95
C ASN A 209 -6.62 -3.68 -8.05
N LEU A 210 -6.02 -3.38 -9.20
CA LEU A 210 -5.73 -4.41 -10.21
C LEU A 210 -4.62 -5.33 -9.70
N SER A 211 -4.95 -6.60 -9.47
CA SER A 211 -3.98 -7.64 -9.11
C SER A 211 -3.78 -8.57 -10.32
N PRO A 212 -2.64 -8.51 -11.03
CA PRO A 212 -2.45 -9.29 -12.27
C PRO A 212 -2.53 -10.80 -12.08
N LEU A 213 -2.17 -11.31 -10.89
CA LEU A 213 -2.17 -12.75 -10.60
C LEU A 213 -3.45 -13.21 -9.87
N ASP A 214 -3.97 -12.39 -8.94
CA ASP A 214 -5.01 -12.82 -7.98
C ASP A 214 -6.35 -12.06 -8.13
N TRP A 215 -6.61 -11.43 -9.25
CA TRP A 215 -7.73 -10.51 -9.41
C TRP A 215 -9.13 -11.15 -9.40
N LEU A 216 -9.23 -12.45 -9.67
CA LEU A 216 -10.48 -13.20 -9.66
C LEU A 216 -10.44 -14.32 -8.61
N GLN A 217 -10.46 -13.97 -7.33
CA GLN A 217 -10.55 -14.94 -6.24
C GLN A 217 -12.01 -15.09 -5.76
N PRO A 218 -12.81 -16.00 -6.34
CA PRO A 218 -14.25 -16.03 -6.10
C PRO A 218 -14.64 -16.46 -4.68
N GLY A 219 -13.75 -17.12 -3.96
CA GLY A 219 -14.00 -17.69 -2.63
C GLY A 219 -13.57 -16.81 -1.46
N ASP A 220 -12.65 -15.90 -1.65
CA ASP A 220 -12.12 -15.06 -0.55
C ASP A 220 -12.78 -13.68 -0.55
N ARG A 221 -13.50 -13.39 0.52
CA ARG A 221 -14.17 -12.09 0.74
C ARG A 221 -13.59 -11.36 1.95
N ARG A 222 -12.52 -11.88 2.54
CA ARG A 222 -11.85 -11.29 3.69
C ARG A 222 -10.80 -10.29 3.24
N THR A 223 -10.71 -9.22 3.98
CA THR A 223 -9.60 -8.28 3.85
C THR A 223 -8.30 -8.91 4.35
N THR A 224 -7.18 -8.36 3.93
CA THR A 224 -5.86 -8.77 4.48
C THR A 224 -5.85 -8.69 6.01
N MET A 225 -6.47 -7.67 6.60
CA MET A 225 -6.47 -7.45 8.05
C MET A 225 -7.32 -8.49 8.80
N GLU A 226 -8.45 -8.91 8.24
CA GLU A 226 -9.26 -10.01 8.79
C GLU A 226 -8.49 -11.34 8.75
N THR A 227 -7.78 -11.61 7.68
CA THR A 227 -6.94 -12.82 7.58
C THR A 227 -5.81 -12.80 8.61
N LEU A 228 -5.14 -11.66 8.81
CA LEU A 228 -4.10 -11.51 9.84
C LEU A 228 -4.67 -11.63 11.26
N PHE A 229 -5.86 -11.08 11.50
CA PHE A 229 -6.57 -11.26 12.77
C PHE A 229 -6.80 -12.74 13.06
N GLU A 230 -7.34 -13.51 12.13
CA GLU A 230 -7.61 -14.94 12.33
C GLU A 230 -6.34 -15.72 12.67
N GLN A 231 -5.22 -15.44 11.97
CA GLN A 231 -3.93 -16.06 12.24
C GLN A 231 -3.45 -15.75 13.66
N TYR A 232 -3.53 -14.50 14.08
CA TYR A 232 -3.11 -14.09 15.42
C TYR A 232 -4.05 -14.61 16.52
N ALA A 233 -5.35 -14.57 16.31
CA ALA A 233 -6.33 -15.11 17.26
C ALA A 233 -6.16 -16.62 17.46
N LYS A 234 -5.85 -17.36 16.40
CA LYS A 234 -5.50 -18.79 16.50
C LYS A 234 -4.27 -19.01 17.37
N PHE A 235 -3.20 -18.24 17.14
CA PHE A 235 -1.97 -18.31 17.95
C PHE A 235 -2.24 -18.05 19.43
N ARG A 236 -2.97 -16.99 19.76
CA ARG A 236 -3.33 -16.66 21.15
C ARG A 236 -4.07 -17.80 21.86
N ARG A 237 -5.08 -18.39 21.19
CA ARG A 237 -5.84 -19.53 21.75
C ARG A 237 -4.96 -20.74 22.01
N THR A 238 -4.01 -21.02 21.11
CA THR A 238 -3.14 -22.20 21.22
C THR A 238 -2.07 -22.04 22.31
N HIS A 239 -1.56 -20.84 22.54
CA HIS A 239 -0.41 -20.59 23.40
C HIS A 239 -0.74 -19.86 24.71
N GLY A 240 -2.02 -19.64 25.00
CA GLY A 240 -2.46 -19.05 26.26
C GLY A 240 -1.84 -17.69 26.58
N VAL A 241 -1.59 -16.84 25.56
CA VAL A 241 -1.04 -15.50 25.77
C VAL A 241 -2.14 -14.64 26.41
N GLN A 242 -2.27 -14.76 27.73
CA GLN A 242 -3.03 -13.81 28.52
C GLN A 242 -2.25 -12.49 28.53
N ALA A 243 -2.94 -11.39 28.29
CA ALA A 243 -2.41 -10.08 28.60
C ALA A 243 -2.00 -10.10 30.09
N ASN A 244 -0.71 -10.11 30.39
CA ASN A 244 -0.28 -9.76 31.73
C ASN A 244 -0.75 -8.33 31.97
N VAL A 245 -1.66 -8.17 32.88
CA VAL A 245 -2.20 -6.92 33.44
C VAL A 245 -1.08 -6.06 33.95
#